data_9fe0eed6adffe432032021c322547f6d
#
_entry.id   9fe0eed6adffe432032021c322547f6d
#
_cell.length_a   1.000
_cell.length_b   1.000
_cell.length_c   1.000
_cell.angle_alpha   90.00
_cell.angle_beta   90.00
_cell.angle_gamma   90.00
#
_symmetry.space_group_name_H-M   'P 1'
#
loop_
_entity.id
_entity.type
_entity.pdbx_description
1 polymer ?
#
loop_
_entity_poly.entity_id
_entity_poly.type
_entity_poly.pdbx_seq_one_letter_code
_entity_poly.pdbx_strand_id
1 'polypeptide(L)'
;MIDVLKTSSYDFNLPASQIATFPVNPPSSAKMLVYNREKNEIFHSTFENILEFLPQDLTIFLNDTKVIKARIFGQKSTGAKLELLLNKPLFMDRYLVMIKGKVKIGTKIFFDENLIAEVLELNEDGTRVVSFFKDENSKKRVDFLSLVEILNKIGHIPLPPYMQRDDKKEDEVNYQTLFAKNYGAVAAPTASLHFTKELLEEIEKKYGLNYLTLHVGAGTFKPVDVEDILSHPMHSEYFEIGIDAKKNFDNAKKVLAVGTTVTRTIEYYARTNKIQGECDLFLNPMNKPIKVDYLLTNFHLPKSTLIMLVASFIGLEKTLELYNIAIKENYRFYSYGDGMLII
;
A
#
# COMPACT_ATOMS: atom_id res chain seq x y z
N MET A 1 7.55 28.19 14.03
CA MET A 1 6.71 26.98 14.15
C MET A 1 6.35 26.53 12.76
N ILE A 2 6.62 25.27 12.40
CA ILE A 2 6.30 24.74 11.06
C ILE A 2 4.77 24.59 10.94
N ASP A 3 4.22 25.07 9.82
CA ASP A 3 2.77 24.96 9.57
C ASP A 3 2.44 23.53 9.10
N VAL A 4 1.86 22.72 9.98
CA VAL A 4 1.52 21.32 9.71
C VAL A 4 0.37 21.12 8.73
N LEU A 5 -0.34 22.19 8.35
CA LEU A 5 -1.43 22.15 7.38
C LEU A 5 -0.96 22.38 5.94
N LYS A 6 0.31 22.73 5.73
CA LYS A 6 0.86 22.95 4.39
C LYS A 6 1.58 21.72 3.85
N THR A 7 1.24 21.30 2.65
CA THR A 7 1.92 20.21 1.94
C THR A 7 3.41 20.51 1.76
N SER A 8 3.77 21.75 1.48
CA SER A 8 5.17 22.18 1.37
C SER A 8 5.99 21.98 2.63
N SER A 9 5.36 21.94 3.82
CA SER A 9 6.04 21.67 5.09
C SER A 9 6.52 20.22 5.25
N TYR A 10 6.00 19.29 4.44
CA TYR A 10 6.40 17.88 4.42
C TYR A 10 7.47 17.57 3.35
N ASP A 11 8.08 18.62 2.83
CA ASP A 11 9.15 18.49 1.84
C ASP A 11 10.50 18.22 2.53
N PHE A 12 11.33 17.42 1.87
CA PHE A 12 12.70 17.17 2.26
C PHE A 12 13.51 16.72 1.03
N ASN A 13 14.82 16.92 1.08
CA ASN A 13 15.68 16.59 -0.05
C ASN A 13 16.08 15.10 -0.01
N LEU A 14 15.42 14.28 -0.83
CA LEU A 14 15.71 12.85 -0.98
C LEU A 14 16.63 12.63 -2.18
N PRO A 15 17.88 12.15 -1.99
CA PRO A 15 18.73 11.78 -3.10
C PRO A 15 18.15 10.62 -3.92
N ALA A 16 18.11 10.76 -5.24
CA ALA A 16 17.57 9.71 -6.12
C ALA A 16 18.29 8.36 -5.95
N SER A 17 19.58 8.36 -5.58
CA SER A 17 20.36 7.16 -5.30
C SER A 17 19.88 6.35 -4.08
N GLN A 18 19.10 6.95 -3.20
CA GLN A 18 18.55 6.28 -2.03
C GLN A 18 17.16 5.67 -2.27
N ILE A 19 16.59 5.84 -3.46
CA ILE A 19 15.34 5.21 -3.83
C ILE A 19 15.62 3.74 -4.20
N ALA A 20 15.06 2.81 -3.42
CA ALA A 20 15.27 1.39 -3.63
C ALA A 20 14.38 0.88 -4.77
N THR A 21 14.99 0.32 -5.80
CA THR A 21 14.29 -0.30 -6.94
C THR A 21 14.30 -1.84 -6.88
N PHE A 22 15.08 -2.42 -5.97
CA PHE A 22 15.17 -3.86 -5.69
C PHE A 22 15.28 -4.11 -4.19
N PRO A 23 14.75 -5.25 -3.68
CA PRO A 23 14.91 -5.61 -2.28
C PRO A 23 16.37 -5.96 -1.95
N VAL A 24 16.72 -5.93 -0.66
CA VAL A 24 17.94 -6.59 -0.14
C VAL A 24 17.71 -8.08 -0.03
N ASN A 25 18.78 -8.84 0.02
CA ASN A 25 18.74 -10.27 0.24
C ASN A 25 19.76 -10.69 1.32
N PRO A 26 19.34 -11.33 2.41
CA PRO A 26 17.94 -11.66 2.76
C PRO A 26 17.10 -10.41 3.07
N PRO A 27 15.76 -10.44 2.93
CA PRO A 27 14.91 -9.29 3.19
C PRO A 27 15.06 -8.71 4.61
N SER A 28 15.28 -9.55 5.61
CA SER A 28 15.48 -9.16 7.01
C SER A 28 16.77 -8.38 7.29
N SER A 29 17.74 -8.39 6.35
CA SER A 29 18.94 -7.55 6.45
C SER A 29 18.70 -6.06 6.12
N ALA A 30 17.49 -5.68 5.74
CA ALA A 30 17.11 -4.28 5.57
C ALA A 30 17.32 -3.51 6.88
N LYS A 31 17.81 -2.29 6.78
CA LYS A 31 18.00 -1.42 7.95
C LYS A 31 16.66 -1.07 8.59
N MET A 32 16.69 -0.90 9.89
CA MET A 32 15.54 -0.44 10.67
C MET A 32 15.97 0.67 11.63
N LEU A 33 15.41 1.86 11.47
CA LEU A 33 15.51 2.95 12.42
C LEU A 33 14.44 2.78 13.48
N VAL A 34 14.83 2.63 14.74
CA VAL A 34 13.90 2.53 15.87
C VAL A 34 13.87 3.86 16.60
N TYR A 35 12.67 4.40 16.78
CA TYR A 35 12.46 5.60 17.58
C TYR A 35 11.58 5.30 18.80
N ASN A 36 12.19 5.37 19.97
CA ASN A 36 11.47 5.30 21.25
C ASN A 36 10.98 6.68 21.64
N ARG A 37 9.64 6.89 21.59
CA ARG A 37 9.01 8.19 21.87
C ARG A 37 9.11 8.62 23.32
N GLU A 38 9.00 7.66 24.24
CA GLU A 38 9.01 7.96 25.68
C GLU A 38 10.39 8.46 26.13
N LYS A 39 11.46 7.83 25.61
CA LYS A 39 12.82 8.16 25.95
C LYS A 39 13.46 9.20 25.01
N ASN A 40 12.82 9.50 23.88
CA ASN A 40 13.35 10.28 22.78
C ASN A 40 14.71 9.73 22.27
N GLU A 41 14.82 8.40 22.19
CA GLU A 41 16.04 7.70 21.78
C GLU A 41 15.88 7.14 20.38
N ILE A 42 16.99 7.15 19.62
CA ILE A 42 17.08 6.62 18.24
C ILE A 42 18.10 5.50 18.24
N PHE A 43 17.73 4.35 17.64
CA PHE A 43 18.62 3.22 17.45
C PHE A 43 18.66 2.86 15.96
N HIS A 44 19.84 2.43 15.51
CA HIS A 44 20.03 1.88 14.17
C HIS A 44 20.20 0.37 14.28
N SER A 45 19.38 -0.39 13.58
CA SER A 45 19.36 -1.83 13.61
C SER A 45 18.99 -2.41 12.24
N THR A 46 18.65 -3.69 12.20
CA THR A 46 18.11 -4.39 11.03
C THR A 46 16.80 -5.08 11.41
N PHE A 47 16.00 -5.48 10.41
CA PHE A 47 14.72 -6.15 10.65
C PHE A 47 14.88 -7.48 11.39
N GLU A 48 15.97 -8.20 11.20
CA GLU A 48 16.25 -9.47 11.90
C GLU A 48 16.26 -9.30 13.42
N ASN A 49 16.61 -8.12 13.93
CA ASN A 49 16.69 -7.81 15.35
C ASN A 49 15.41 -7.16 15.91
N ILE A 50 14.31 -7.13 15.16
CA ILE A 50 13.09 -6.42 15.59
C ILE A 50 12.57 -6.85 16.96
N LEU A 51 12.71 -8.14 17.31
CA LEU A 51 12.25 -8.69 18.58
C LEU A 51 12.91 -8.08 19.81
N GLU A 52 14.10 -7.50 19.68
CA GLU A 52 14.82 -6.81 20.76
C GLU A 52 14.14 -5.48 21.16
N PHE A 53 13.35 -4.90 20.24
CA PHE A 53 12.73 -3.60 20.43
C PHE A 53 11.24 -3.69 20.75
N LEU A 54 10.60 -4.83 20.47
CA LEU A 54 9.16 -4.96 20.67
C LEU A 54 8.80 -5.09 22.15
N PRO A 55 7.88 -4.23 22.66
CA PRO A 55 7.39 -4.30 24.04
C PRO A 55 6.68 -5.64 24.32
N GLN A 56 6.53 -5.95 25.62
CA GLN A 56 5.67 -7.05 26.06
C GLN A 56 4.18 -6.68 25.90
N ASP A 57 3.28 -7.65 25.96
CA ASP A 57 1.82 -7.47 25.90
C ASP A 57 1.34 -6.75 24.61
N LEU A 58 1.99 -7.04 23.50
CA LEU A 58 1.74 -6.43 22.20
C LEU A 58 0.80 -7.30 21.36
N THR A 59 -0.18 -6.68 20.71
CA THR A 59 -1.00 -7.31 19.67
C THR A 59 -0.57 -6.76 18.31
N ILE A 60 -0.12 -7.64 17.42
CA ILE A 60 0.44 -7.28 16.11
C ILE A 60 -0.59 -7.51 15.02
N PHE A 61 -0.75 -6.53 14.13
CA PHE A 61 -1.63 -6.62 12.97
C PHE A 61 -0.85 -6.46 11.67
N LEU A 62 -1.22 -7.27 10.68
CA LEU A 62 -0.63 -7.37 9.35
C LEU A 62 -1.72 -7.27 8.28
N ASN A 63 -1.36 -6.83 7.08
CA ASN A 63 -2.28 -6.78 5.94
C ASN A 63 -2.03 -7.96 5.00
N ASP A 64 -2.99 -8.88 4.91
CA ASP A 64 -2.91 -10.11 4.11
C ASP A 64 -3.38 -9.96 2.65
N THR A 65 -3.52 -8.73 2.20
CA THR A 65 -3.87 -8.47 0.80
C THR A 65 -2.85 -9.05 -0.15
N LYS A 66 -3.34 -9.56 -1.29
CA LYS A 66 -2.52 -10.14 -2.34
C LYS A 66 -2.52 -9.25 -3.58
N VAL A 67 -1.32 -8.90 -4.05
CA VAL A 67 -1.15 -8.13 -5.28
C VAL A 67 -1.56 -8.99 -6.47
N ILE A 68 -2.34 -8.41 -7.38
CA ILE A 68 -2.73 -9.02 -8.64
C ILE A 68 -1.85 -8.48 -9.78
N LYS A 69 -1.68 -9.25 -10.85
CA LYS A 69 -0.98 -8.80 -12.06
C LYS A 69 -1.86 -7.83 -12.85
N ALA A 70 -2.11 -6.67 -12.24
CA ALA A 70 -3.14 -5.72 -12.66
C ALA A 70 -2.80 -4.93 -13.92
N ARG A 71 -1.55 -4.96 -14.41
CA ARG A 71 -1.07 -4.22 -15.57
C ARG A 71 -1.09 -5.11 -16.80
N ILE A 72 -1.90 -4.78 -17.80
CA ILE A 72 -2.03 -5.55 -19.05
C ILE A 72 -1.88 -4.67 -20.28
N PHE A 73 -1.36 -5.25 -21.35
CA PHE A 73 -1.17 -4.59 -22.63
C PHE A 73 -2.13 -5.15 -23.66
N GLY A 74 -2.81 -4.27 -24.39
CA GLY A 74 -3.78 -4.64 -25.40
C GLY A 74 -3.76 -3.68 -26.58
N GLN A 75 -4.66 -3.91 -27.52
CA GLN A 75 -4.78 -3.08 -28.72
C GLN A 75 -6.25 -2.85 -29.07
N LYS A 76 -6.53 -1.73 -29.73
CA LYS A 76 -7.83 -1.47 -30.36
C LYS A 76 -7.96 -2.25 -31.66
N SER A 77 -9.17 -2.33 -32.20
CA SER A 77 -9.42 -2.84 -33.57
C SER A 77 -8.62 -2.11 -34.65
N THR A 78 -8.20 -0.87 -34.39
CA THR A 78 -7.35 -0.07 -35.27
C THR A 78 -5.86 -0.41 -35.18
N GLY A 79 -5.44 -1.36 -34.35
CA GLY A 79 -4.06 -1.72 -34.07
C GLY A 79 -3.33 -0.80 -33.07
N ALA A 80 -3.97 0.26 -32.57
CA ALA A 80 -3.35 1.15 -31.58
C ALA A 80 -3.15 0.44 -30.23
N LYS A 81 -1.89 0.36 -29.78
CA LYS A 81 -1.51 -0.26 -28.50
C LYS A 81 -1.93 0.61 -27.31
N LEU A 82 -2.34 -0.04 -26.24
CA LEU A 82 -2.78 0.57 -24.98
C LEU A 82 -2.23 -0.22 -23.81
N GLU A 83 -2.03 0.48 -22.68
CA GLU A 83 -1.77 -0.11 -21.38
C GLU A 83 -2.99 0.12 -20.49
N LEU A 84 -3.47 -0.93 -19.83
CA LEU A 84 -4.56 -0.87 -18.85
C LEU A 84 -4.03 -1.33 -17.50
N LEU A 85 -4.28 -0.51 -16.48
CA LEU A 85 -4.02 -0.85 -15.08
C LEU A 85 -5.37 -1.00 -14.37
N LEU A 86 -5.68 -2.22 -13.94
CA LEU A 86 -6.84 -2.51 -13.10
C LEU A 86 -6.62 -1.88 -11.72
N ASN A 87 -7.56 -1.05 -11.26
CA ASN A 87 -7.48 -0.39 -9.96
C ASN A 87 -8.31 -1.13 -8.90
N LYS A 88 -9.61 -1.29 -9.13
CA LYS A 88 -10.48 -2.06 -8.24
C LYS A 88 -11.73 -2.59 -8.94
N PRO A 89 -12.31 -3.70 -8.44
CA PRO A 89 -13.63 -4.13 -8.89
C PRO A 89 -14.72 -3.15 -8.41
N LEU A 90 -15.79 -3.06 -9.21
CA LEU A 90 -17.01 -2.32 -8.91
C LEU A 90 -18.20 -3.27 -8.98
N PHE A 91 -19.38 -2.79 -8.58
CA PHE A 91 -20.61 -3.57 -8.65
C PHE A 91 -20.94 -4.01 -10.08
N MET A 92 -21.57 -5.17 -10.24
CA MET A 92 -22.01 -5.76 -11.52
C MET A 92 -20.86 -6.07 -12.50
N ASP A 93 -19.74 -6.65 -12.02
CA ASP A 93 -18.58 -7.02 -12.84
C ASP A 93 -18.09 -5.87 -13.74
N ARG A 94 -18.12 -4.67 -13.18
CA ARG A 94 -17.45 -3.49 -13.72
C ARG A 94 -16.16 -3.27 -12.95
N TYR A 95 -15.23 -2.57 -13.57
CA TYR A 95 -13.90 -2.36 -13.01
C TYR A 95 -13.45 -0.93 -13.22
N LEU A 96 -12.94 -0.32 -12.15
CA LEU A 96 -12.23 0.95 -12.24
C LEU A 96 -10.82 0.67 -12.73
N VAL A 97 -10.42 1.37 -13.78
CA VAL A 97 -9.11 1.19 -14.44
C VAL A 97 -8.47 2.52 -14.80
N MET A 98 -7.16 2.51 -14.94
CA MET A 98 -6.42 3.56 -15.62
C MET A 98 -6.00 3.06 -17.00
N ILE A 99 -6.14 3.90 -18.04
CA ILE A 99 -5.77 3.53 -19.41
C ILE A 99 -4.80 4.56 -19.96
N LYS A 100 -3.59 4.09 -20.31
CA LYS A 100 -2.61 4.91 -21.00
C LYS A 100 -2.87 4.85 -22.51
N GLY A 101 -3.48 5.90 -23.03
CA GLY A 101 -3.92 6.04 -24.42
C GLY A 101 -5.29 6.68 -24.54
N LYS A 102 -5.65 7.13 -25.75
CA LYS A 102 -6.92 7.79 -26.02
C LYS A 102 -8.03 6.76 -26.18
N VAL A 103 -9.08 6.85 -25.37
CA VAL A 103 -10.29 6.01 -25.46
C VAL A 103 -11.54 6.88 -25.36
N LYS A 104 -12.67 6.37 -25.87
CA LYS A 104 -14.00 6.91 -25.72
C LYS A 104 -14.95 5.81 -25.23
N ILE A 105 -16.13 6.17 -24.75
CA ILE A 105 -17.19 5.23 -24.39
C ILE A 105 -17.46 4.30 -25.60
N GLY A 106 -17.62 3.00 -25.34
CA GLY A 106 -17.78 1.95 -26.34
C GLY A 106 -16.48 1.50 -27.04
N THR A 107 -15.31 2.06 -26.66
CA THR A 107 -14.02 1.55 -27.18
C THR A 107 -13.80 0.14 -26.64
N LYS A 108 -13.56 -0.83 -27.58
CA LYS A 108 -13.14 -2.19 -27.27
C LYS A 108 -11.61 -2.29 -27.34
N ILE A 109 -11.03 -2.95 -26.34
CA ILE A 109 -9.59 -3.22 -26.22
C ILE A 109 -9.41 -4.73 -26.13
N PHE A 110 -8.59 -5.27 -27.02
CA PHE A 110 -8.35 -6.70 -27.16
C PHE A 110 -7.02 -7.06 -26.50
N PHE A 111 -7.05 -8.09 -25.68
CA PHE A 111 -5.90 -8.65 -24.97
C PHE A 111 -5.71 -10.11 -25.34
N ASP A 112 -4.62 -10.71 -24.91
CA ASP A 112 -4.40 -12.14 -25.01
C ASP A 112 -5.45 -12.94 -24.23
N GLU A 113 -5.47 -14.26 -24.34
CA GLU A 113 -6.49 -15.16 -23.71
C GLU A 113 -7.94 -14.82 -24.09
N ASN A 114 -8.15 -14.22 -25.26
CA ASN A 114 -9.46 -13.76 -25.75
C ASN A 114 -10.18 -12.79 -24.79
N LEU A 115 -9.43 -12.05 -23.98
CA LEU A 115 -9.99 -11.05 -23.09
C LEU A 115 -10.26 -9.74 -23.83
N ILE A 116 -11.46 -9.18 -23.66
CA ILE A 116 -11.87 -7.92 -24.27
C ILE A 116 -12.36 -7.01 -23.17
N ALA A 117 -11.85 -5.77 -23.12
CA ALA A 117 -12.42 -4.73 -22.27
C ALA A 117 -13.26 -3.76 -23.11
N GLU A 118 -14.43 -3.40 -22.62
CA GLU A 118 -15.26 -2.33 -23.19
C GLU A 118 -15.32 -1.16 -22.23
N VAL A 119 -15.02 0.05 -22.72
CA VAL A 119 -15.06 1.30 -21.94
C VAL A 119 -16.51 1.74 -21.80
N LEU A 120 -16.98 1.81 -20.57
CA LEU A 120 -18.36 2.18 -20.21
C LEU A 120 -18.48 3.64 -19.79
N GLU A 121 -17.50 4.16 -19.03
CA GLU A 121 -17.51 5.51 -18.45
C GLU A 121 -16.12 6.17 -18.52
N LEU A 122 -16.10 7.49 -18.61
CA LEU A 122 -14.90 8.32 -18.53
C LEU A 122 -15.05 9.23 -17.32
N ASN A 123 -14.20 9.07 -16.31
CA ASN A 123 -14.24 9.89 -15.11
C ASN A 123 -13.37 11.13 -15.25
N GLU A 124 -13.70 12.21 -14.55
CA GLU A 124 -12.99 13.49 -14.55
C GLU A 124 -11.56 13.38 -14.00
N ASP A 125 -11.33 12.45 -13.05
CA ASP A 125 -10.03 12.18 -12.44
C ASP A 125 -9.06 11.41 -13.33
N GLY A 126 -9.48 11.13 -14.59
CA GLY A 126 -8.69 10.36 -15.55
C GLY A 126 -8.86 8.85 -15.48
N THR A 127 -9.59 8.32 -14.51
CA THR A 127 -9.94 6.90 -14.46
C THR A 127 -11.05 6.55 -15.46
N ARG A 128 -11.24 5.26 -15.72
CA ARG A 128 -12.27 4.74 -16.64
C ARG A 128 -13.00 3.60 -15.96
N VAL A 129 -14.27 3.40 -16.31
CA VAL A 129 -15.02 2.19 -15.96
C VAL A 129 -15.07 1.29 -17.17
N VAL A 130 -14.70 0.03 -16.99
CA VAL A 130 -14.77 -0.99 -18.04
C VAL A 130 -15.52 -2.22 -17.55
N SER A 131 -15.98 -3.06 -18.48
CA SER A 131 -16.33 -4.46 -18.22
C SER A 131 -15.51 -5.35 -19.13
N PHE A 132 -15.20 -6.57 -18.66
CA PHE A 132 -14.45 -7.56 -19.42
C PHE A 132 -15.36 -8.67 -19.94
N PHE A 133 -15.02 -9.19 -21.12
CA PHE A 133 -15.73 -10.24 -21.83
C PHE A 133 -14.74 -11.25 -22.42
N LYS A 134 -15.21 -12.49 -22.67
CA LYS A 134 -14.40 -13.55 -23.31
C LYS A 134 -14.53 -13.60 -24.84
N ASP A 135 -15.55 -12.97 -25.41
CA ASP A 135 -15.73 -12.82 -26.84
C ASP A 135 -16.59 -11.58 -27.14
N GLU A 136 -16.57 -11.09 -28.40
CA GLU A 136 -17.23 -9.85 -28.80
C GLU A 136 -18.77 -9.91 -28.74
N ASN A 137 -19.32 -11.09 -28.85
CA ASN A 137 -20.78 -11.32 -28.87
C ASN A 137 -21.32 -11.71 -27.51
N SER A 138 -20.44 -11.96 -26.53
CA SER A 138 -20.85 -12.34 -25.18
C SER A 138 -21.52 -11.17 -24.47
N LYS A 139 -22.68 -11.45 -23.87
CA LYS A 139 -23.32 -10.54 -22.92
C LYS A 139 -22.89 -10.81 -21.48
N LYS A 140 -22.19 -11.93 -21.22
CA LYS A 140 -21.72 -12.29 -19.89
C LYS A 140 -20.39 -11.61 -19.61
N ARG A 141 -20.37 -10.79 -18.58
CA ARG A 141 -19.16 -10.17 -18.05
C ARG A 141 -18.29 -11.19 -17.33
N VAL A 142 -16.99 -10.94 -17.33
CA VAL A 142 -16.03 -11.73 -16.56
C VAL A 142 -16.07 -11.26 -15.12
N ASP A 143 -16.35 -12.16 -14.19
CA ASP A 143 -16.28 -11.88 -12.74
C ASP A 143 -14.86 -11.71 -12.26
N PHE A 144 -14.68 -11.20 -11.04
CA PHE A 144 -13.36 -10.84 -10.52
C PHE A 144 -12.40 -12.03 -10.40
N LEU A 145 -12.85 -13.18 -9.91
CA LEU A 145 -11.98 -14.34 -9.75
C LEU A 145 -11.54 -14.90 -11.10
N SER A 146 -12.47 -15.02 -12.04
CA SER A 146 -12.15 -15.40 -13.43
C SER A 146 -11.21 -14.41 -14.10
N LEU A 147 -11.34 -13.11 -13.82
CA LEU A 147 -10.44 -12.09 -14.32
C LEU A 147 -9.03 -12.27 -13.74
N VAL A 148 -8.90 -12.51 -12.43
CA VAL A 148 -7.61 -12.76 -11.78
C VAL A 148 -6.89 -13.97 -12.38
N GLU A 149 -7.62 -15.06 -12.71
CA GLU A 149 -7.04 -16.23 -13.38
C GLU A 149 -6.44 -15.87 -14.75
N ILE A 150 -7.14 -15.02 -15.51
CA ILE A 150 -6.63 -14.54 -16.82
C ILE A 150 -5.42 -13.62 -16.60
N LEU A 151 -5.52 -12.66 -15.66
CA LEU A 151 -4.43 -11.75 -15.35
C LEU A 151 -3.16 -12.48 -14.89
N ASN A 152 -3.27 -13.61 -14.20
CA ASN A 152 -2.11 -14.43 -13.84
C ASN A 152 -1.33 -14.94 -15.05
N LYS A 153 -1.98 -15.06 -16.22
CA LYS A 153 -1.34 -15.53 -17.47
C LYS A 153 -0.76 -14.39 -18.31
N ILE A 154 -1.51 -13.28 -18.45
CA ILE A 154 -1.18 -12.19 -19.38
C ILE A 154 -0.73 -10.91 -18.71
N GLY A 155 -0.90 -10.81 -17.39
CA GLY A 155 -0.66 -9.60 -16.64
C GLY A 155 0.75 -9.49 -16.09
N HIS A 156 1.09 -8.26 -15.69
CA HIS A 156 2.35 -7.84 -15.11
C HIS A 156 2.11 -7.28 -13.70
N ILE A 157 3.12 -7.41 -12.84
CA ILE A 157 3.09 -6.79 -11.52
C ILE A 157 3.12 -5.27 -11.70
N PRO A 158 2.16 -4.54 -11.12
CA PRO A 158 2.09 -3.08 -11.25
C PRO A 158 3.08 -2.40 -10.30
N LEU A 159 4.36 -2.41 -10.68
CA LEU A 159 5.39 -1.73 -9.89
C LEU A 159 5.11 -0.22 -9.82
N PRO A 160 5.39 0.42 -8.67
CA PRO A 160 5.26 1.86 -8.52
C PRO A 160 6.05 2.65 -9.57
N PRO A 161 5.53 3.79 -10.08
CA PRO A 161 6.18 4.56 -11.16
C PRO A 161 7.60 5.04 -10.84
N TYR A 162 7.93 5.28 -9.56
CA TYR A 162 9.27 5.73 -9.17
C TYR A 162 10.36 4.67 -9.36
N MET A 163 10.00 3.39 -9.50
CA MET A 163 10.98 2.34 -9.80
C MET A 163 11.55 2.45 -11.21
N GLN A 164 10.88 3.15 -12.12
CA GLN A 164 11.32 3.46 -13.49
C GLN A 164 11.86 2.24 -14.27
N ARG A 165 11.29 1.07 -14.02
CA ARG A 165 11.60 -0.18 -14.69
C ARG A 165 10.36 -1.03 -14.90
N ASP A 166 10.41 -1.93 -15.85
CA ASP A 166 9.41 -2.97 -16.00
C ASP A 166 9.58 -4.04 -14.90
N ASP A 167 8.50 -4.76 -14.65
CA ASP A 167 8.52 -5.90 -13.75
C ASP A 167 9.35 -7.06 -14.33
N LYS A 168 9.92 -7.83 -13.41
CA LYS A 168 10.63 -9.07 -13.71
C LYS A 168 9.90 -10.22 -13.04
N LYS A 169 10.23 -11.46 -13.43
CA LYS A 169 9.62 -12.65 -12.85
C LYS A 169 9.83 -12.74 -11.33
N GLU A 170 10.97 -12.26 -10.84
CA GLU A 170 11.28 -12.22 -9.43
C GLU A 170 10.34 -11.27 -8.65
N ASP A 171 9.77 -10.24 -9.29
CA ASP A 171 8.84 -9.33 -8.65
C ASP A 171 7.50 -10.01 -8.30
N GLU A 172 7.15 -11.10 -8.98
CA GLU A 172 5.98 -11.91 -8.63
C GLU A 172 6.07 -12.48 -7.19
N VAL A 173 7.29 -12.68 -6.71
CA VAL A 173 7.59 -13.15 -5.35
C VAL A 173 7.99 -11.98 -4.47
N ASN A 174 8.91 -11.14 -4.92
CA ASN A 174 9.50 -10.06 -4.11
C ASN A 174 8.52 -8.93 -3.79
N TYR A 175 7.49 -8.71 -4.65
CA TYR A 175 6.46 -7.68 -4.42
C TYR A 175 5.18 -8.29 -3.83
N GLN A 176 5.36 -9.30 -2.97
CA GLN A 176 4.29 -10.03 -2.29
C GLN A 176 4.72 -10.35 -0.86
N THR A 177 3.82 -10.25 0.12
CA THR A 177 4.10 -10.70 1.48
C THR A 177 4.00 -12.21 1.59
N LEU A 178 4.71 -12.83 2.53
CA LEU A 178 4.71 -14.29 2.75
C LEU A 178 3.31 -14.84 3.12
N PHE A 179 2.46 -13.99 3.68
CA PHE A 179 1.11 -14.31 4.13
C PHE A 179 0.01 -13.74 3.23
N ALA A 180 0.35 -13.27 2.03
CA ALA A 180 -0.61 -12.73 1.08
C ALA A 180 -1.67 -13.77 0.68
N LYS A 181 -2.95 -13.47 0.94
CA LYS A 181 -4.07 -14.40 0.77
C LYS A 181 -5.18 -13.84 -0.10
N ASN A 182 -5.66 -12.64 0.20
CA ASN A 182 -6.86 -12.06 -0.39
C ASN A 182 -6.53 -11.19 -1.61
N TYR A 183 -6.87 -11.65 -2.82
CA TYR A 183 -6.62 -10.93 -4.07
C TYR A 183 -7.38 -9.60 -4.14
N GLY A 184 -6.73 -8.53 -4.63
CA GLY A 184 -7.39 -7.25 -4.88
C GLY A 184 -6.47 -6.04 -4.86
N ALA A 185 -5.25 -6.17 -4.36
CA ALA A 185 -4.31 -5.06 -4.29
C ALA A 185 -3.57 -4.81 -5.62
N VAL A 186 -3.29 -3.55 -5.89
CA VAL A 186 -2.42 -3.08 -6.99
C VAL A 186 -1.01 -2.78 -6.46
N ALA A 187 -0.85 -2.61 -5.15
CA ALA A 187 0.44 -2.46 -4.51
C ALA A 187 0.55 -3.36 -3.26
N ALA A 188 1.77 -3.80 -2.96
CA ALA A 188 2.05 -4.60 -1.77
C ALA A 188 1.99 -3.76 -0.48
N PRO A 189 1.64 -4.33 0.69
CA PRO A 189 1.84 -3.72 2.00
C PRO A 189 3.34 -3.81 2.37
N THR A 190 4.11 -2.87 1.85
CA THR A 190 5.57 -2.95 1.70
C THR A 190 6.36 -3.05 3.01
N ALA A 191 5.83 -2.53 4.13
CA ALA A 191 6.45 -2.70 5.45
C ALA A 191 6.60 -4.18 5.87
N SER A 192 5.81 -5.06 5.27
CA SER A 192 5.83 -6.49 5.55
C SER A 192 6.72 -7.30 4.60
N LEU A 193 7.36 -6.68 3.61
CA LEU A 193 8.25 -7.38 2.66
C LEU A 193 9.60 -7.78 3.29
N HIS A 194 9.92 -7.26 4.46
CA HIS A 194 11.17 -7.53 5.17
C HIS A 194 11.15 -8.79 6.02
N PHE A 195 9.97 -9.34 6.28
CA PHE A 195 9.88 -10.56 7.09
C PHE A 195 10.36 -11.78 6.31
N THR A 196 11.21 -12.59 6.95
CA THR A 196 11.48 -13.98 6.54
C THR A 196 10.50 -14.91 7.24
N LYS A 197 10.42 -16.14 6.75
CA LYS A 197 9.53 -17.14 7.35
C LYS A 197 9.91 -17.40 8.81
N GLU A 198 11.21 -17.55 9.07
CA GLU A 198 11.77 -17.82 10.39
C GLU A 198 11.43 -16.67 11.37
N LEU A 199 11.63 -15.41 10.94
CA LEU A 199 11.32 -14.23 11.75
C LEU A 199 9.82 -14.14 12.06
N LEU A 200 8.94 -14.42 11.08
CA LEU A 200 7.49 -14.45 11.31
C LEU A 200 7.09 -15.55 12.30
N GLU A 201 7.67 -16.75 12.20
CA GLU A 201 7.40 -17.86 13.13
C GLU A 201 7.82 -17.51 14.57
N GLU A 202 8.95 -16.80 14.75
CA GLU A 202 9.39 -16.34 16.06
C GLU A 202 8.44 -15.28 16.65
N ILE A 203 8.02 -14.30 15.82
CA ILE A 203 7.07 -13.28 16.23
C ILE A 203 5.71 -13.91 16.58
N GLU A 204 5.21 -14.83 15.74
CA GLU A 204 3.94 -15.52 15.95
C GLU A 204 3.96 -16.31 17.26
N LYS A 205 5.04 -17.01 17.55
CA LYS A 205 5.21 -17.77 18.80
C LYS A 205 5.19 -16.88 20.03
N LYS A 206 5.74 -15.67 19.94
CA LYS A 206 5.86 -14.76 21.09
C LYS A 206 4.63 -13.88 21.31
N TYR A 207 4.00 -13.40 20.23
CA TYR A 207 2.95 -12.39 20.29
C TYR A 207 1.62 -12.85 19.66
N GLY A 208 1.66 -13.88 18.82
CA GLY A 208 0.58 -14.15 17.87
C GLY A 208 0.54 -13.12 16.74
N LEU A 209 -0.09 -13.49 15.62
CA LEU A 209 -0.27 -12.60 14.48
C LEU A 209 -1.75 -12.47 14.14
N ASN A 210 -2.17 -11.25 13.84
CA ASN A 210 -3.53 -10.95 13.43
C ASN A 210 -3.51 -10.36 12.03
N TYR A 211 -4.43 -10.80 11.20
CA TYR A 211 -4.51 -10.37 9.81
C TYR A 211 -5.81 -9.60 9.56
N LEU A 212 -5.68 -8.54 8.81
CA LEU A 212 -6.78 -7.82 8.21
C LEU A 212 -6.47 -7.61 6.72
N THR A 213 -7.48 -7.30 5.94
CA THR A 213 -7.31 -7.01 4.52
C THR A 213 -7.57 -5.53 4.26
N LEU A 214 -6.66 -4.85 3.57
CA LEU A 214 -6.93 -3.61 2.88
C LEU A 214 -6.31 -3.70 1.49
N HIS A 215 -7.12 -3.56 0.45
CA HIS A 215 -6.65 -3.62 -0.94
C HIS A 215 -6.08 -2.28 -1.36
N VAL A 216 -4.74 -2.21 -1.44
CA VAL A 216 -4.02 -0.99 -1.80
C VAL A 216 -4.27 -0.67 -3.26
N GLY A 217 -4.86 0.48 -3.52
CA GLY A 217 -5.14 0.97 -4.87
C GLY A 217 -3.98 1.79 -5.47
N ALA A 218 -4.05 2.05 -6.78
CA ALA A 218 -3.07 2.86 -7.51
C ALA A 218 -2.99 4.33 -7.01
N GLY A 219 -4.02 4.80 -6.31
CA GLY A 219 -4.08 6.14 -5.72
C GLY A 219 -3.00 6.41 -4.67
N THR A 220 -2.48 5.36 -4.01
CA THR A 220 -1.42 5.47 -3.00
C THR A 220 -0.11 6.11 -3.54
N PHE A 221 0.10 6.06 -4.85
CA PHE A 221 1.28 6.65 -5.49
C PHE A 221 1.07 8.07 -6.00
N LYS A 222 -0.14 8.63 -5.88
CA LYS A 222 -0.39 10.01 -6.29
C LYS A 222 0.18 10.98 -5.24
N PRO A 223 0.90 12.03 -5.67
CA PRO A 223 1.32 13.07 -4.75
C PRO A 223 0.10 13.86 -4.24
N VAL A 224 0.28 14.61 -3.16
CA VAL A 224 -0.68 15.60 -2.71
C VAL A 224 -0.47 16.87 -3.53
N ASP A 225 -1.45 17.20 -4.39
CA ASP A 225 -1.36 18.31 -5.36
C ASP A 225 -1.94 19.64 -4.83
N VAL A 226 -2.44 19.66 -3.59
CA VAL A 226 -3.01 20.84 -2.92
C VAL A 226 -2.07 21.32 -1.82
N GLU A 227 -2.00 22.64 -1.59
CA GLU A 227 -1.16 23.19 -0.52
C GLU A 227 -1.77 22.99 0.87
N ASP A 228 -3.06 23.18 1.03
CA ASP A 228 -3.77 22.84 2.27
C ASP A 228 -4.07 21.34 2.30
N ILE A 229 -3.42 20.61 3.21
CA ILE A 229 -3.59 19.15 3.33
C ILE A 229 -5.03 18.73 3.62
N LEU A 230 -5.83 19.57 4.28
CA LEU A 230 -7.22 19.25 4.61
C LEU A 230 -8.13 19.29 3.37
N SER A 231 -7.68 19.96 2.30
CA SER A 231 -8.37 19.99 1.01
C SER A 231 -8.01 18.80 0.10
N HIS A 232 -7.11 17.89 0.55
CA HIS A 232 -6.72 16.74 -0.24
C HIS A 232 -7.83 15.67 -0.27
N PRO A 233 -8.35 15.30 -1.47
CA PRO A 233 -9.34 14.24 -1.61
C PRO A 233 -8.68 12.87 -1.37
N MET A 234 -8.84 12.32 -0.17
CA MET A 234 -8.28 11.01 0.16
C MET A 234 -8.96 9.90 -0.62
N HIS A 235 -8.18 9.06 -1.29
CA HIS A 235 -8.70 7.89 -1.99
C HIS A 235 -9.21 6.85 -1.01
N SER A 236 -10.39 6.29 -1.32
CA SER A 236 -10.94 5.18 -0.55
C SER A 236 -10.39 3.84 -1.03
N GLU A 237 -10.12 2.95 -0.06
CA GLU A 237 -9.61 1.61 -0.28
C GLU A 237 -10.48 0.60 0.48
N TYR A 238 -10.87 -0.49 -0.20
CA TYR A 238 -11.68 -1.53 0.44
C TYR A 238 -10.88 -2.23 1.54
N PHE A 239 -11.53 -2.41 2.69
CA PHE A 239 -10.95 -3.14 3.82
C PHE A 239 -11.95 -4.14 4.41
N GLU A 240 -11.39 -5.15 5.09
CA GLU A 240 -12.13 -6.15 5.85
C GLU A 240 -11.31 -6.59 7.08
N ILE A 241 -12.00 -6.70 8.22
CA ILE A 241 -11.45 -7.20 9.48
C ILE A 241 -12.25 -8.44 9.87
N GLY A 242 -11.60 -9.61 9.89
CA GLY A 242 -12.22 -10.85 10.33
C GLY A 242 -12.64 -10.82 11.80
N ILE A 243 -13.59 -11.66 12.16
CA ILE A 243 -14.18 -11.70 13.52
C ILE A 243 -13.11 -11.94 14.60
N ASP A 244 -12.16 -12.85 14.35
CA ASP A 244 -11.09 -13.15 15.31
C ASP A 244 -10.12 -11.97 15.46
N ALA A 245 -9.73 -11.33 14.34
CA ALA A 245 -8.90 -10.15 14.37
C ALA A 245 -9.58 -9.00 15.13
N LYS A 246 -10.90 -8.80 14.90
CA LYS A 246 -11.70 -7.84 15.65
C LYS A 246 -11.68 -8.14 17.14
N LYS A 247 -11.93 -9.40 17.55
CA LYS A 247 -11.92 -9.80 18.96
C LYS A 247 -10.58 -9.53 19.61
N ASN A 248 -9.48 -9.87 18.93
CA ASN A 248 -8.13 -9.64 19.43
C ASN A 248 -7.82 -8.14 19.54
N PHE A 249 -8.31 -7.33 18.60
CA PHE A 249 -8.18 -5.89 18.63
C PHE A 249 -8.94 -5.28 19.82
N ASP A 250 -10.18 -5.68 20.05
CA ASP A 250 -11.01 -5.16 21.15
C ASP A 250 -10.40 -5.45 22.53
N ASN A 251 -9.64 -6.55 22.66
CA ASN A 251 -8.95 -6.97 23.87
C ASN A 251 -7.49 -6.49 23.95
N ALA A 252 -6.94 -5.88 22.90
CA ALA A 252 -5.55 -5.46 22.85
C ALA A 252 -5.23 -4.36 23.85
N LYS A 253 -4.17 -4.57 24.66
CA LYS A 253 -3.62 -3.54 25.56
C LYS A 253 -2.79 -2.52 24.78
N LYS A 254 -1.94 -3.02 23.88
CA LYS A 254 -1.07 -2.26 23.00
C LYS A 254 -1.13 -2.83 21.59
N VAL A 255 -1.21 -1.96 20.60
CA VAL A 255 -1.36 -2.31 19.19
C VAL A 255 -0.16 -1.86 18.39
N LEU A 256 0.51 -2.81 17.72
CA LEU A 256 1.46 -2.53 16.66
C LEU A 256 0.79 -2.74 15.29
N ALA A 257 0.75 -1.70 14.50
CA ALA A 257 0.38 -1.78 13.10
C ALA A 257 1.63 -1.94 12.22
N VAL A 258 1.66 -3.00 11.41
CA VAL A 258 2.70 -3.19 10.41
C VAL A 258 2.22 -2.63 9.08
N GLY A 259 2.69 -1.42 8.79
CA GLY A 259 2.33 -0.64 7.61
C GLY A 259 1.23 0.39 7.83
N THR A 260 1.26 1.40 6.98
CA THR A 260 0.28 2.50 6.98
C THR A 260 -1.14 2.05 6.65
N THR A 261 -1.28 0.98 5.85
CA THR A 261 -2.57 0.37 5.50
C THR A 261 -3.26 -0.25 6.70
N VAL A 262 -2.49 -0.99 7.51
CA VAL A 262 -2.99 -1.57 8.77
C VAL A 262 -3.39 -0.46 9.73
N THR A 263 -2.55 0.56 9.88
CA THR A 263 -2.84 1.72 10.72
C THR A 263 -4.17 2.36 10.32
N ARG A 264 -4.36 2.67 9.03
CA ARG A 264 -5.60 3.30 8.54
C ARG A 264 -6.82 2.43 8.80
N THR A 265 -6.72 1.13 8.57
CA THR A 265 -7.83 0.19 8.79
C THR A 265 -8.25 0.14 10.26
N ILE A 266 -7.29 -0.06 11.17
CA ILE A 266 -7.53 -0.11 12.61
C ILE A 266 -8.12 1.21 13.12
N GLU A 267 -7.54 2.32 12.72
CA GLU A 267 -7.98 3.65 13.11
C GLU A 267 -9.35 4.03 12.53
N TYR A 268 -9.68 3.55 11.33
CA TYR A 268 -11.01 3.70 10.74
C TYR A 268 -12.05 2.87 11.49
N TYR A 269 -11.73 1.61 11.80
CA TYR A 269 -12.58 0.76 12.62
C TYR A 269 -12.83 1.38 14.01
N ALA A 270 -11.78 1.84 14.69
CA ALA A 270 -11.89 2.45 16.02
C ALA A 270 -12.82 3.69 16.05
N ARG A 271 -12.94 4.42 14.93
CA ARG A 271 -13.81 5.60 14.78
C ARG A 271 -15.23 5.28 14.33
N THR A 272 -15.40 4.20 13.55
CA THR A 272 -16.67 3.94 12.85
C THR A 272 -17.38 2.65 13.27
N ASN A 273 -16.68 1.74 13.97
CA ASN A 273 -17.11 0.36 14.27
C ASN A 273 -17.42 -0.50 13.01
N LYS A 274 -17.03 -0.04 11.82
CA LYS A 274 -17.20 -0.82 10.58
C LYS A 274 -16.06 -1.81 10.44
N ILE A 275 -16.40 -3.08 10.23
CA ILE A 275 -15.43 -4.16 10.03
C ILE A 275 -15.12 -4.42 8.54
N GLN A 276 -15.88 -3.82 7.64
CA GLN A 276 -15.67 -3.90 6.19
C GLN A 276 -16.23 -2.65 5.49
N GLY A 277 -15.70 -2.36 4.33
CA GLY A 277 -16.15 -1.24 3.48
C GLY A 277 -15.00 -0.46 2.88
N GLU A 278 -15.24 0.82 2.59
CA GLU A 278 -14.26 1.73 2.01
C GLU A 278 -13.66 2.62 3.10
N CYS A 279 -12.33 2.59 3.23
CA CYS A 279 -11.57 3.42 4.18
C CYS A 279 -10.97 4.62 3.44
N ASP A 280 -11.42 5.81 3.78
CA ASP A 280 -10.92 7.09 3.30
C ASP A 280 -10.20 7.90 4.38
N LEU A 281 -9.84 7.27 5.48
CA LEU A 281 -9.23 7.94 6.63
C LEU A 281 -7.89 8.58 6.26
N PHE A 282 -7.78 9.87 6.53
CA PHE A 282 -6.56 10.65 6.40
C PHE A 282 -5.98 10.98 7.77
N LEU A 283 -4.92 10.28 8.17
CA LEU A 283 -4.16 10.56 9.38
C LEU A 283 -3.08 11.61 9.11
N ASN A 284 -3.03 12.62 9.97
CA ASN A 284 -2.07 13.73 9.90
C ASN A 284 -1.92 14.34 11.31
N PRO A 285 -1.04 15.30 11.57
CA PRO A 285 -0.84 15.86 12.91
C PRO A 285 -2.09 16.45 13.59
N MET A 286 -3.12 16.83 12.81
CA MET A 286 -4.40 17.32 13.34
C MET A 286 -5.42 16.18 13.54
N ASN A 287 -5.21 15.02 12.92
CA ASN A 287 -6.05 13.82 13.05
C ASN A 287 -5.17 12.62 13.44
N LYS A 288 -4.78 12.58 14.72
CA LYS A 288 -3.83 11.62 15.27
C LYS A 288 -4.45 10.24 15.45
N PRO A 289 -3.65 9.18 15.50
CA PRO A 289 -4.08 7.84 15.92
C PRO A 289 -4.71 7.88 17.33
N ILE A 290 -5.77 7.10 17.52
CA ILE A 290 -6.47 6.99 18.81
C ILE A 290 -6.36 5.60 19.43
N LYS A 291 -5.92 4.61 18.65
CA LYS A 291 -5.88 3.21 19.07
C LYS A 291 -4.59 2.47 18.71
N VAL A 292 -3.93 2.84 17.62
CA VAL A 292 -2.62 2.26 17.25
C VAL A 292 -1.54 2.91 18.09
N ASP A 293 -0.88 2.11 18.92
CA ASP A 293 0.20 2.60 19.81
C ASP A 293 1.53 2.68 19.06
N TYR A 294 1.87 1.68 18.26
CA TYR A 294 3.17 1.52 17.63
C TYR A 294 3.03 1.31 16.12
N LEU A 295 4.02 1.80 15.38
CA LEU A 295 4.02 1.75 13.92
C LEU A 295 5.34 1.20 13.39
N LEU A 296 5.27 0.14 12.58
CA LEU A 296 6.36 -0.31 11.71
C LEU A 296 6.02 0.08 10.28
N THR A 297 6.88 0.85 9.63
CA THR A 297 6.62 1.34 8.26
C THR A 297 7.91 1.56 7.47
N ASN A 298 7.82 1.70 6.14
CA ASN A 298 8.93 2.16 5.31
C ASN A 298 9.12 3.68 5.44
N PHE A 299 10.24 4.20 4.89
CA PHE A 299 10.39 5.63 4.63
C PHE A 299 9.62 6.05 3.38
N HIS A 300 8.88 7.14 3.47
CA HIS A 300 7.93 7.60 2.46
C HIS A 300 8.41 8.79 1.65
N LEU A 301 7.69 9.12 0.58
CA LEU A 301 7.92 10.27 -0.29
C LEU A 301 7.76 11.61 0.43
N PRO A 302 8.53 12.63 0.03
CA PRO A 302 8.18 14.02 0.34
C PRO A 302 6.74 14.32 -0.10
N LYS A 303 6.06 15.16 0.67
CA LYS A 303 4.70 15.67 0.37
C LYS A 303 3.64 14.59 0.15
N SER A 304 3.83 13.36 0.68
CA SER A 304 2.85 12.29 0.56
C SER A 304 1.94 12.20 1.78
N THR A 305 0.75 11.64 1.60
CA THR A 305 -0.16 11.33 2.72
C THR A 305 0.48 10.37 3.73
N LEU A 306 1.46 9.58 3.30
CA LEU A 306 2.14 8.58 4.14
C LEU A 306 3.15 9.19 5.12
N ILE A 307 3.93 10.23 4.72
CA ILE A 307 4.77 10.95 5.68
C ILE A 307 3.91 11.76 6.66
N MET A 308 2.73 12.26 6.21
CA MET A 308 1.77 12.93 7.07
C MET A 308 1.20 11.98 8.14
N LEU A 309 0.95 10.71 7.77
CA LEU A 309 0.57 9.66 8.71
C LEU A 309 1.69 9.40 9.73
N VAL A 310 2.95 9.30 9.32
CA VAL A 310 4.08 9.18 10.26
C VAL A 310 4.11 10.39 11.21
N ALA A 311 3.96 11.59 10.67
CA ALA A 311 3.92 12.82 11.45
C ALA A 311 2.73 12.88 12.43
N SER A 312 1.66 12.14 12.18
CA SER A 312 0.54 12.02 13.13
C SER A 312 0.91 11.30 14.44
N PHE A 313 1.93 10.44 14.42
CA PHE A 313 2.44 9.72 15.59
C PHE A 313 3.45 10.53 16.42
N ILE A 314 4.34 11.27 15.76
CA ILE A 314 5.54 11.85 16.40
C ILE A 314 5.69 13.36 16.14
N GLY A 315 4.77 13.97 15.42
CA GLY A 315 4.84 15.36 15.01
C GLY A 315 5.75 15.56 13.78
N LEU A 316 5.53 16.67 13.06
CA LEU A 316 6.22 16.94 11.81
C LEU A 316 7.72 17.20 12.00
N GLU A 317 8.10 18.01 12.99
CA GLU A 317 9.51 18.34 13.25
C GLU A 317 10.35 17.09 13.52
N LYS A 318 9.86 16.19 14.39
CA LYS A 318 10.53 14.92 14.68
C LYS A 318 10.56 13.99 13.46
N THR A 319 9.48 13.95 12.67
CA THR A 319 9.45 13.17 11.43
C THR A 319 10.55 13.61 10.47
N LEU A 320 10.66 14.91 10.22
CA LEU A 320 11.69 15.44 9.33
C LEU A 320 13.11 15.24 9.89
N GLU A 321 13.30 15.35 11.23
CA GLU A 321 14.57 15.02 11.89
C GLU A 321 14.99 13.56 11.61
N LEU A 322 14.09 12.59 11.85
CA LEU A 322 14.35 11.17 11.63
C LEU A 322 14.63 10.84 10.16
N TYR A 323 13.89 11.46 9.24
CA TYR A 323 14.12 11.30 7.80
C TYR A 323 15.46 11.86 7.35
N ASN A 324 15.88 13.02 7.89
CA ASN A 324 17.19 13.57 7.63
C ASN A 324 18.33 12.70 8.21
N ILE A 325 18.13 12.09 9.39
CA ILE A 325 19.06 11.11 9.96
C ILE A 325 19.15 9.89 9.03
N ALA A 326 18.00 9.34 8.59
CA ALA A 326 17.98 8.19 7.68
C ALA A 326 18.73 8.48 6.37
N ILE A 327 18.59 9.70 5.81
CA ILE A 327 19.31 10.11 4.61
C ILE A 327 20.83 10.14 4.88
N LYS A 328 21.28 10.74 5.98
CA LYS A 328 22.70 10.82 6.36
C LYS A 328 23.32 9.45 6.59
N GLU A 329 22.57 8.53 7.17
CA GLU A 329 22.97 7.16 7.47
C GLU A 329 22.77 6.19 6.29
N ASN A 330 22.48 6.74 5.08
CA ASN A 330 22.31 5.97 3.85
C ASN A 330 21.24 4.88 3.96
N TYR A 331 20.11 5.18 4.56
CA TYR A 331 18.93 4.35 4.47
C TYR A 331 18.33 4.42 3.07
N ARG A 332 17.69 3.35 2.65
CA ARG A 332 16.97 3.27 1.39
C ARG A 332 15.50 3.57 1.60
N PHE A 333 14.88 4.19 0.64
CA PHE A 333 13.53 4.71 0.72
C PHE A 333 12.56 3.93 -0.16
N TYR A 334 11.26 4.02 0.11
CA TYR A 334 10.11 3.45 -0.58
C TYR A 334 9.90 1.94 -0.38
N SER A 335 9.21 1.29 -1.33
CA SER A 335 8.65 -0.07 -1.21
C SER A 335 9.68 -1.15 -0.87
N TYR A 336 10.85 -1.10 -1.51
CA TYR A 336 11.97 -2.00 -1.24
C TYR A 336 13.04 -1.38 -0.35
N GLY A 337 12.74 -0.21 0.18
CA GLY A 337 13.63 0.51 1.09
C GLY A 337 13.62 -0.07 2.49
N ASP A 338 14.36 0.57 3.35
CA ASP A 338 14.49 0.25 4.77
C ASP A 338 13.24 0.69 5.55
N GLY A 339 13.19 0.39 6.84
CA GLY A 339 12.03 0.68 7.66
C GLY A 339 12.31 1.53 8.88
N MET A 340 11.22 1.97 9.49
CA MET A 340 11.20 2.69 10.75
C MET A 340 10.20 2.03 11.70
N LEU A 341 10.63 1.77 12.93
CA LEU A 341 9.79 1.33 14.04
C LEU A 341 9.63 2.46 15.03
N ILE A 342 8.39 2.89 15.27
CA ILE A 342 8.02 3.90 16.27
C ILE A 342 7.37 3.19 17.45
N ILE A 343 8.01 3.25 18.64
CA ILE A 343 7.56 2.66 19.89
C ILE A 343 7.46 3.68 21.03
#